data_6d72e3874a0dedc438da583ff16b77e2
#
_entry.id   6d72e3874a0dedc438da583ff16b77e2
#
_cell.length_a   1.000
_cell.length_b   1.000
_cell.length_c   1.000
_cell.angle_alpha   90.00
_cell.angle_beta   90.00
_cell.angle_gamma   90.00
#
_symmetry.space_group_name_H-M   'P 1'
#
loop_
_entity.id
_entity.type
_entity.pdbx_description
1 polymer ?
#
loop_
_entity_poly.entity_id
_entity_poly.type
_entity_poly.pdbx_seq_one_letter_code
_entity_poly.pdbx_strand_id
1 'polypeptide(L)'
;MRFPFGALLLIFAFQLPAHAENVIVLNSADASVSLIDEATQKVVGTFPVGKEPHHLMATPDNQSLIVANSVANNLVFLDPKSGKIQRWMPDIEDPYQLGFSYDRKWFVTNGLRLDRVDIYHYDGKNFTLAKRVPLAAMPSHMVFSADSKIVFVTLQVSGEVAAIDLATQTVLWKIPVGRAPAGLWLTPGDKYLLIGMTGADYVAVIDWRARKIVKTIHTDKGAHNFRSLVDGQHILVSNRVGNTISILDENNLTNVGTITGLLPGPDDMELTPDKRYLWVTFRFTRYVGVIDMKTLKLVNTIKVGKSPHGIYFYNRAPLV
;
A
#
# COMPACT_ATOMS: atom_id res chain seq x y z
N MET A 1 3.17 -75.20 2.71
CA MET A 1 3.17 -73.85 2.09
C MET A 1 2.55 -72.87 3.06
N ARG A 2 3.35 -71.97 3.63
CA ARG A 2 2.88 -70.89 4.52
C ARG A 2 3.06 -69.57 3.79
N PHE A 3 1.97 -68.84 3.56
CA PHE A 3 2.01 -67.49 2.99
C PHE A 3 2.16 -66.49 4.17
N PRO A 4 3.05 -65.48 4.08
CA PRO A 4 3.12 -64.44 5.08
C PRO A 4 2.06 -63.36 4.81
N PHE A 5 1.29 -63.02 5.81
CA PHE A 5 0.41 -61.81 5.82
C PHE A 5 1.29 -60.56 5.90
N GLY A 6 1.31 -59.79 4.84
CA GLY A 6 1.90 -58.46 4.87
C GLY A 6 0.93 -57.45 5.48
N ALA A 7 1.29 -56.89 6.61
CA ALA A 7 0.55 -55.79 7.24
C ALA A 7 0.80 -54.48 6.45
N LEU A 8 -0.23 -53.93 5.84
CA LEU A 8 -0.21 -52.61 5.19
C LEU A 8 -0.31 -51.54 6.31
N LEU A 9 0.79 -50.87 6.59
CA LEU A 9 0.82 -49.73 7.51
C LEU A 9 0.25 -48.50 6.75
N LEU A 10 -0.99 -48.10 7.04
CA LEU A 10 -1.58 -46.84 6.61
C LEU A 10 -0.96 -45.72 7.46
N ILE A 11 -0.03 -44.97 6.85
CA ILE A 11 0.50 -43.73 7.42
C ILE A 11 -0.57 -42.64 7.21
N PHE A 12 -1.33 -42.36 8.24
CA PHE A 12 -2.13 -41.14 8.32
C PHE A 12 -1.17 -39.95 8.47
N ALA A 13 -0.90 -39.22 7.37
CA ALA A 13 -0.26 -37.92 7.45
C ALA A 13 -1.25 -36.97 8.14
N PHE A 14 -1.03 -36.68 9.43
CA PHE A 14 -1.65 -35.56 10.10
C PHE A 14 -1.16 -34.28 9.38
N GLN A 15 -1.99 -33.74 8.51
CA GLN A 15 -1.81 -32.36 8.08
C GLN A 15 -2.07 -31.47 9.31
N LEU A 16 -0.99 -30.93 9.86
CA LEU A 16 -1.12 -29.82 10.82
C LEU A 16 -1.96 -28.76 10.14
N PRO A 17 -2.98 -28.20 10.83
CA PRO A 17 -3.73 -27.10 10.25
C PRO A 17 -2.72 -26.01 9.89
N ALA A 18 -2.70 -25.60 8.62
CA ALA A 18 -1.98 -24.42 8.21
C ALA A 18 -2.46 -23.31 9.15
N HIS A 19 -1.53 -22.68 9.88
CA HIS A 19 -1.89 -21.53 10.70
C HIS A 19 -2.59 -20.53 9.79
N ALA A 20 -3.87 -20.32 10.03
CA ALA A 20 -4.65 -19.33 9.32
C ALA A 20 -3.95 -17.99 9.52
N GLU A 21 -3.53 -17.38 8.42
CA GLU A 21 -2.88 -16.08 8.49
C GLU A 21 -3.94 -14.99 8.60
N ASN A 22 -3.64 -13.97 9.41
CA ASN A 22 -4.55 -12.85 9.57
C ASN A 22 -4.25 -11.79 8.52
N VAL A 23 -5.31 -11.31 7.90
CA VAL A 23 -5.31 -10.08 7.12
C VAL A 23 -5.58 -8.92 8.08
N ILE A 24 -4.74 -7.92 8.03
CA ILE A 24 -4.83 -6.73 8.89
C ILE A 24 -5.40 -5.59 8.05
N VAL A 25 -6.52 -5.00 8.48
CA VAL A 25 -7.22 -3.91 7.78
C VAL A 25 -7.38 -2.71 8.71
N LEU A 26 -6.96 -1.55 8.27
CA LEU A 26 -7.12 -0.29 9.01
C LEU A 26 -8.52 0.28 8.79
N ASN A 27 -9.23 0.61 9.86
CA ASN A 27 -10.53 1.27 9.83
C ASN A 27 -10.35 2.74 10.24
N SER A 28 -10.03 3.61 9.27
CA SER A 28 -9.57 4.98 9.54
C SER A 28 -10.57 5.80 10.35
N ALA A 29 -11.87 5.70 10.04
CA ALA A 29 -12.90 6.48 10.72
C ALA A 29 -13.37 5.86 12.05
N ASP A 30 -13.00 4.61 12.35
CA ASP A 30 -13.32 3.94 13.61
C ASP A 30 -12.10 3.82 14.55
N ALA A 31 -10.95 4.41 14.20
CA ALA A 31 -9.70 4.36 14.98
C ALA A 31 -9.34 2.94 15.42
N SER A 32 -9.52 1.97 14.54
CA SER A 32 -9.40 0.55 14.86
C SER A 32 -8.74 -0.25 13.74
N VAL A 33 -8.37 -1.47 14.07
CA VAL A 33 -7.89 -2.50 13.14
C VAL A 33 -8.82 -3.67 13.17
N SER A 34 -9.20 -4.21 12.02
CA SER A 34 -9.87 -5.50 11.89
C SER A 34 -8.85 -6.58 11.53
N LEU A 35 -8.95 -7.72 12.22
CA LEU A 35 -8.25 -8.95 11.87
C LEU A 35 -9.23 -9.86 11.14
N ILE A 36 -8.83 -10.35 9.97
CA ILE A 36 -9.63 -11.26 9.16
C ILE A 36 -8.81 -12.54 8.99
N ASP A 37 -9.41 -13.67 9.32
CA ASP A 37 -8.84 -14.97 8.98
C ASP A 37 -8.92 -15.15 7.46
N GLU A 38 -7.74 -15.30 6.81
CA GLU A 38 -7.66 -15.35 5.34
C GLU A 38 -8.43 -16.55 4.77
N ALA A 39 -8.31 -17.72 5.40
CA ALA A 39 -8.89 -18.96 4.88
C ALA A 39 -10.42 -18.95 4.96
N THR A 40 -10.98 -18.48 6.07
CA THR A 40 -12.45 -18.42 6.28
C THR A 40 -13.08 -17.12 5.81
N GLN A 41 -12.27 -16.10 5.53
CA GLN A 41 -12.69 -14.74 5.15
C GLN A 41 -13.67 -14.12 6.17
N LYS A 42 -13.44 -14.37 7.45
CA LYS A 42 -14.25 -13.83 8.56
C LYS A 42 -13.41 -12.94 9.46
N VAL A 43 -14.03 -11.87 9.95
CA VAL A 43 -13.42 -11.03 10.99
C VAL A 43 -13.34 -11.85 12.27
N VAL A 44 -12.13 -12.04 12.77
CA VAL A 44 -11.83 -12.79 14.01
C VAL A 44 -11.48 -11.88 15.19
N GLY A 45 -11.28 -10.58 14.91
CA GLY A 45 -11.00 -9.59 15.95
C GLY A 45 -11.07 -8.18 15.42
N THR A 46 -11.36 -7.24 16.32
CA THR A 46 -11.25 -5.79 16.07
C THR A 46 -10.74 -5.15 17.35
N PHE A 47 -9.73 -4.30 17.24
CA PHE A 47 -9.16 -3.63 18.41
C PHE A 47 -8.79 -2.17 18.10
N PRO A 48 -8.81 -1.30 19.12
CA PRO A 48 -8.50 0.10 18.94
C PRO A 48 -7.01 0.32 18.67
N VAL A 49 -6.72 1.29 17.81
CA VAL A 49 -5.41 1.90 17.59
C VAL A 49 -5.55 3.43 17.71
N GLY A 50 -4.57 4.19 17.33
CA GLY A 50 -4.67 5.66 17.32
C GLY A 50 -5.73 6.20 16.34
N LYS A 51 -6.09 7.47 16.50
CA LYS A 51 -7.06 8.14 15.62
C LYS A 51 -6.54 8.25 14.19
N GLU A 52 -7.42 7.91 13.24
CA GLU A 52 -7.17 7.92 11.82
C GLU A 52 -5.95 7.05 11.42
N PRO A 53 -5.98 5.72 11.67
CA PRO A 53 -4.99 4.83 11.11
C PRO A 53 -5.15 4.85 9.59
N HIS A 54 -4.11 5.31 8.87
CA HIS A 54 -4.22 5.61 7.45
C HIS A 54 -3.40 4.67 6.58
N HIS A 55 -2.09 4.69 6.71
CA HIS A 55 -1.20 3.78 5.98
C HIS A 55 -0.47 2.83 6.93
N LEU A 56 0.00 1.74 6.37
CA LEU A 56 0.77 0.73 7.08
C LEU A 56 1.94 0.24 6.23
N MET A 57 3.00 -0.20 6.90
CA MET A 57 4.18 -0.76 6.24
C MET A 57 4.92 -1.71 7.18
N ALA A 58 5.36 -2.86 6.68
CA ALA A 58 6.24 -3.73 7.44
C ALA A 58 7.63 -3.11 7.62
N THR A 59 8.24 -3.35 8.77
CA THR A 59 9.66 -3.03 8.97
C THR A 59 10.53 -3.85 8.01
N PRO A 60 11.73 -3.37 7.63
CA PRO A 60 12.59 -4.08 6.68
C PRO A 60 13.02 -5.49 7.09
N ASP A 61 12.97 -5.81 8.38
CA ASP A 61 13.22 -7.14 8.95
C ASP A 61 11.94 -7.99 9.06
N ASN A 62 10.79 -7.41 8.69
CA ASN A 62 9.46 -8.01 8.76
C ASN A 62 9.04 -8.47 10.17
N GLN A 63 9.63 -7.89 11.23
CA GLN A 63 9.29 -8.21 12.62
C GLN A 63 8.15 -7.35 13.17
N SER A 64 7.85 -6.24 12.53
CA SER A 64 6.75 -5.35 12.91
C SER A 64 6.01 -4.83 11.69
N LEU A 65 4.72 -4.55 11.88
CA LEU A 65 3.91 -3.77 10.96
C LEU A 65 3.66 -2.40 11.59
N ILE A 66 4.16 -1.36 10.96
CA ILE A 66 3.97 0.03 11.42
C ILE A 66 2.65 0.55 10.87
N VAL A 67 1.83 1.12 11.73
CA VAL A 67 0.58 1.82 11.37
C VAL A 67 0.75 3.29 11.70
N ALA A 68 0.50 4.15 10.72
CA ALA A 68 0.51 5.59 10.86
C ALA A 68 -0.88 6.09 11.33
N ASN A 69 -0.95 6.64 12.53
CA ASN A 69 -2.16 7.23 13.11
C ASN A 69 -2.12 8.74 12.92
N SER A 70 -2.62 9.23 11.79
CA SER A 70 -2.35 10.58 11.31
C SER A 70 -2.93 11.68 12.22
N VAL A 71 -4.08 11.46 12.84
CA VAL A 71 -4.69 12.43 13.79
C VAL A 71 -4.21 12.19 15.23
N ALA A 72 -3.79 10.97 15.56
CA ALA A 72 -3.25 10.71 16.90
C ALA A 72 -1.78 11.11 17.06
N ASN A 73 -1.10 11.52 15.99
CA ASN A 73 0.30 11.96 16.00
C ASN A 73 1.25 10.90 16.58
N ASN A 74 1.08 9.65 16.15
CA ASN A 74 1.95 8.56 16.59
C ASN A 74 1.98 7.43 15.56
N LEU A 75 2.96 6.54 15.74
CA LEU A 75 3.00 5.24 15.08
C LEU A 75 2.69 4.15 16.11
N VAL A 76 1.96 3.13 15.71
CA VAL A 76 1.81 1.89 16.47
C VAL A 76 2.47 0.75 15.69
N PHE A 77 3.21 -0.09 16.41
CA PHE A 77 3.86 -1.27 15.87
C PHE A 77 3.07 -2.49 16.25
N LEU A 78 2.65 -3.25 15.26
CA LEU A 78 1.90 -4.48 15.42
C LEU A 78 2.78 -5.68 15.07
N ASP A 79 2.53 -6.80 15.70
CA ASP A 79 3.02 -8.09 15.21
C ASP A 79 2.39 -8.38 13.83
N PRO A 80 3.18 -8.61 12.78
CA PRO A 80 2.67 -8.66 11.42
C PRO A 80 1.81 -9.90 11.12
N LYS A 81 1.85 -10.92 11.98
CA LYS A 81 1.06 -12.15 11.83
C LYS A 81 -0.23 -12.11 12.64
N SER A 82 -0.12 -11.71 13.90
CA SER A 82 -1.25 -11.73 14.83
C SER A 82 -1.96 -10.38 14.95
N GLY A 83 -1.38 -9.29 14.45
CA GLY A 83 -1.89 -7.93 14.61
C GLY A 83 -1.79 -7.38 16.03
N LYS A 84 -1.22 -8.11 17.01
CA LYS A 84 -1.08 -7.64 18.39
C LYS A 84 -0.16 -6.44 18.48
N ILE A 85 -0.55 -5.46 19.29
CA ILE A 85 0.27 -4.27 19.56
C ILE A 85 1.56 -4.70 20.26
N GLN A 86 2.70 -4.33 19.68
CA GLN A 86 4.03 -4.54 20.24
C GLN A 86 4.52 -3.32 21.01
N ARG A 87 4.38 -2.13 20.42
CA ARG A 87 4.81 -0.85 21.02
C ARG A 87 4.17 0.35 20.33
N TRP A 88 4.29 1.49 20.97
CA TRP A 88 3.91 2.80 20.42
C TRP A 88 5.16 3.67 20.24
N MET A 89 5.13 4.54 19.25
CA MET A 89 6.11 5.59 19.03
C MET A 89 5.37 6.93 18.97
N PRO A 90 5.39 7.72 20.07
CA PRO A 90 4.75 9.03 20.13
C PRO A 90 5.52 10.07 19.31
N ASP A 91 4.95 11.29 19.24
CA ASP A 91 5.60 12.50 18.72
C ASP A 91 5.99 12.42 17.24
N ILE A 92 5.31 11.57 16.48
CA ILE A 92 5.34 11.57 15.02
C ILE A 92 4.10 12.33 14.56
N GLU A 93 4.27 13.61 14.27
CA GLU A 93 3.15 14.50 13.97
C GLU A 93 2.61 14.27 12.55
N ASP A 94 1.29 14.10 12.44
CA ASP A 94 0.53 13.97 11.19
C ASP A 94 1.10 12.92 10.20
N PRO A 95 1.45 11.70 10.64
CA PRO A 95 2.01 10.69 9.75
C PRO A 95 0.91 10.18 8.81
N TYR A 96 0.82 10.72 7.59
CA TYR A 96 -0.19 10.32 6.62
C TYR A 96 0.25 9.08 5.86
N GLN A 97 1.35 9.15 5.11
CA GLN A 97 2.01 7.99 4.52
C GLN A 97 3.42 7.84 5.09
N LEU A 98 3.95 6.64 5.06
CA LEU A 98 5.26 6.29 5.56
C LEU A 98 5.96 5.34 4.58
N GLY A 99 7.30 5.34 4.59
CA GLY A 99 8.08 4.49 3.71
C GLY A 99 9.53 4.34 4.15
N PHE A 100 10.14 3.22 3.77
CA PHE A 100 11.59 2.99 3.89
C PHE A 100 12.25 3.08 2.53
N SER A 101 13.45 3.68 2.48
CA SER A 101 14.32 3.53 1.31
C SER A 101 14.75 2.06 1.12
N TYR A 102 15.06 1.65 -0.11
CA TYR A 102 15.42 0.26 -0.40
C TYR A 102 16.74 -0.18 0.28
N ASP A 103 17.68 0.77 0.52
CA ASP A 103 18.91 0.52 1.28
C ASP A 103 18.67 0.47 2.80
N ARG A 104 17.42 0.70 3.25
CA ARG A 104 16.96 0.64 4.64
C ARG A 104 17.62 1.64 5.59
N LYS A 105 18.22 2.73 5.06
CA LYS A 105 18.84 3.77 5.89
C LYS A 105 17.91 4.89 6.26
N TRP A 106 16.87 5.09 5.45
CA TRP A 106 15.95 6.19 5.61
C TRP A 106 14.53 5.69 5.86
N PHE A 107 13.86 6.32 6.80
CA PHE A 107 12.43 6.23 7.01
C PHE A 107 11.83 7.61 6.81
N VAL A 108 10.75 7.70 6.05
CA VAL A 108 10.14 8.98 5.69
C VAL A 108 8.66 8.94 6.05
N THR A 109 8.14 10.06 6.59
CA THR A 109 6.71 10.27 6.78
C THR A 109 6.27 11.57 6.12
N ASN A 110 5.10 11.54 5.48
CA ASN A 110 4.46 12.74 4.94
C ASN A 110 3.50 13.32 5.98
N GLY A 111 3.68 14.58 6.35
CA GLY A 111 2.78 15.35 7.18
C GLY A 111 1.80 16.12 6.29
N LEU A 112 0.67 15.48 5.95
CA LEU A 112 -0.31 15.98 4.98
C LEU A 112 -0.83 17.38 5.34
N ARG A 113 -1.24 17.57 6.61
CA ARG A 113 -1.82 18.80 7.14
C ARG A 113 -0.78 19.81 7.62
N LEU A 114 0.45 19.34 7.81
CA LEU A 114 1.57 20.15 8.29
C LEU A 114 2.47 20.65 7.16
N ASP A 115 2.12 20.32 5.90
CA ASP A 115 2.85 20.76 4.72
C ASP A 115 4.36 20.49 4.81
N ARG A 116 4.72 19.27 5.25
CA ARG A 116 6.12 18.88 5.40
C ARG A 116 6.33 17.39 5.20
N VAL A 117 7.59 17.04 4.96
CA VAL A 117 8.08 15.67 4.94
C VAL A 117 9.12 15.51 6.04
N ASP A 118 8.93 14.55 6.95
CA ASP A 118 9.87 14.25 8.01
C ASP A 118 10.74 13.06 7.59
N ILE A 119 12.06 13.25 7.61
CA ILE A 119 13.06 12.26 7.19
C ILE A 119 13.84 11.81 8.41
N TYR A 120 13.90 10.51 8.63
CA TYR A 120 14.58 9.89 9.75
C TYR A 120 15.70 8.97 9.26
N HIS A 121 16.84 8.97 9.94
CA HIS A 121 17.78 7.86 9.87
C HIS A 121 17.17 6.63 10.55
N TYR A 122 17.32 5.49 9.89
CA TYR A 122 16.93 4.20 10.44
C TYR A 122 18.16 3.29 10.56
N ASP A 123 18.45 2.78 11.76
CA ASP A 123 19.62 1.93 12.04
C ASP A 123 19.28 0.43 12.14
N GLY A 124 18.05 0.05 11.73
CA GLY A 124 17.52 -1.30 11.89
C GLY A 124 16.59 -1.44 13.09
N LYS A 125 16.56 -0.46 14.00
CA LYS A 125 15.74 -0.47 15.21
C LYS A 125 15.20 0.91 15.58
N ASN A 126 16.04 1.93 15.54
CA ASN A 126 15.72 3.28 16.00
C ASN A 126 15.49 4.22 14.82
N PHE A 127 14.66 5.22 15.07
CA PHE A 127 14.33 6.29 14.13
C PHE A 127 14.86 7.61 14.71
N THR A 128 15.87 8.18 14.08
CA THR A 128 16.46 9.46 14.50
C THR A 128 16.08 10.52 13.49
N LEU A 129 15.33 11.54 13.90
CA LEU A 129 14.92 12.63 13.00
C LEU A 129 16.18 13.32 12.43
N ALA A 130 16.34 13.25 11.11
CA ALA A 130 17.40 13.93 10.38
C ALA A 130 16.96 15.34 9.99
N LYS A 131 15.73 15.46 9.42
CA LYS A 131 15.22 16.75 8.98
C LYS A 131 13.72 16.75 8.81
N ARG A 132 13.10 17.90 9.09
CA ARG A 132 11.76 18.28 8.66
C ARG A 132 11.87 19.17 7.43
N VAL A 133 11.44 18.66 6.29
CA VAL A 133 11.50 19.37 5.01
C VAL A 133 10.16 20.06 4.76
N PRO A 134 10.07 21.40 4.82
CA PRO A 134 8.85 22.12 4.44
C PRO A 134 8.49 21.81 3.00
N LEU A 135 7.25 21.37 2.75
CA LEU A 135 6.79 20.96 1.43
C LEU A 135 5.28 21.22 1.28
N ALA A 136 4.92 22.45 0.95
CA ALA A 136 3.52 22.81 0.66
C ALA A 136 3.17 22.37 -0.79
N ALA A 137 1.93 22.00 -1.09
CA ALA A 137 0.78 21.94 -0.24
C ALA A 137 0.19 20.51 -0.24
N MET A 138 -0.05 19.98 0.94
CA MET A 138 -0.57 18.64 1.20
C MET A 138 0.30 17.51 0.61
N PRO A 139 1.54 17.29 1.12
CA PRO A 139 2.35 16.13 0.75
C PRO A 139 1.64 14.85 1.19
N SER A 140 1.33 13.96 0.23
CA SER A 140 0.45 12.83 0.52
C SER A 140 1.10 11.48 0.31
N HIS A 141 1.42 11.11 -0.93
CA HIS A 141 1.97 9.81 -1.27
C HIS A 141 3.44 9.92 -1.67
N MET A 142 4.18 8.81 -1.51
CA MET A 142 5.61 8.77 -1.82
C MET A 142 6.03 7.45 -2.47
N VAL A 143 7.12 7.51 -3.23
CA VAL A 143 7.87 6.36 -3.72
C VAL A 143 9.36 6.69 -3.74
N PHE A 144 10.20 5.69 -3.50
CA PHE A 144 11.66 5.84 -3.49
C PHE A 144 12.25 5.39 -4.82
N SER A 145 13.32 6.06 -5.29
CA SER A 145 14.13 5.54 -6.38
C SER A 145 14.84 4.24 -5.98
N ALA A 146 15.05 3.34 -6.94
CA ALA A 146 15.67 2.03 -6.70
C ALA A 146 17.08 2.14 -6.08
N ASP A 147 17.81 3.21 -6.39
CA ASP A 147 19.14 3.51 -5.81
C ASP A 147 19.07 4.17 -4.43
N SER A 148 17.87 4.35 -3.87
CA SER A 148 17.63 4.95 -2.54
C SER A 148 18.13 6.38 -2.36
N LYS A 149 18.32 7.13 -3.45
CA LYS A 149 18.79 8.51 -3.35
C LYS A 149 17.68 9.55 -3.32
N ILE A 150 16.55 9.24 -3.93
CA ILE A 150 15.45 10.19 -4.10
C ILE A 150 14.17 9.61 -3.52
N VAL A 151 13.40 10.43 -2.82
CA VAL A 151 11.98 10.19 -2.56
C VAL A 151 11.16 11.17 -3.37
N PHE A 152 10.20 10.64 -4.13
CA PHE A 152 9.19 11.43 -4.86
C PHE A 152 7.94 11.55 -3.99
N VAL A 153 7.36 12.74 -3.94
CA VAL A 153 6.20 13.05 -3.10
C VAL A 153 5.17 13.83 -3.90
N THR A 154 3.91 13.40 -3.88
CA THR A 154 2.80 14.13 -4.50
C THR A 154 2.26 15.20 -3.58
N LEU A 155 1.92 16.36 -4.15
CA LEU A 155 1.37 17.53 -3.48
C LEU A 155 -0.07 17.74 -3.98
N GLN A 156 -1.05 17.28 -3.19
CA GLN A 156 -2.44 17.16 -3.67
C GLN A 156 -3.09 18.50 -4.01
N VAL A 157 -2.81 19.55 -3.24
CA VAL A 157 -3.45 20.86 -3.42
C VAL A 157 -2.78 21.67 -4.51
N SER A 158 -1.44 21.69 -4.56
CA SER A 158 -0.74 22.44 -5.63
C SER A 158 -0.74 21.69 -6.97
N GLY A 159 -1.09 20.41 -7.01
CA GLY A 159 -1.10 19.64 -8.24
C GLY A 159 0.29 19.33 -8.78
N GLU A 160 1.26 19.15 -7.90
CA GLU A 160 2.67 18.95 -8.23
C GLU A 160 3.18 17.59 -7.74
N VAL A 161 4.33 17.20 -8.24
CA VAL A 161 5.21 16.20 -7.64
C VAL A 161 6.56 16.83 -7.31
N ALA A 162 7.09 16.51 -6.14
CA ALA A 162 8.41 16.92 -5.68
C ALA A 162 9.38 15.75 -5.67
N ALA A 163 10.66 16.01 -5.93
CA ALA A 163 11.77 15.10 -5.67
C ALA A 163 12.63 15.67 -4.54
N ILE A 164 12.94 14.83 -3.56
CA ILE A 164 13.78 15.18 -2.41
C ILE A 164 15.00 14.26 -2.43
N ASP A 165 16.18 14.85 -2.34
CA ASP A 165 17.43 14.12 -2.15
C ASP A 165 17.53 13.66 -0.70
N LEU A 166 17.71 12.36 -0.48
CA LEU A 166 17.73 11.77 0.87
C LEU A 166 19.07 12.02 1.60
N ALA A 167 20.18 12.18 0.88
CA ALA A 167 21.47 12.40 1.51
C ALA A 167 21.60 13.84 2.05
N THR A 168 21.10 14.81 1.30
CA THR A 168 21.14 16.24 1.68
C THR A 168 19.84 16.72 2.34
N GLN A 169 18.77 15.95 2.29
CA GLN A 169 17.41 16.27 2.73
C GLN A 169 16.95 17.62 2.16
N THR A 170 17.14 17.81 0.85
CA THR A 170 16.75 19.02 0.12
C THR A 170 15.81 18.71 -1.03
N VAL A 171 14.86 19.62 -1.29
CA VAL A 171 14.00 19.54 -2.47
C VAL A 171 14.84 19.86 -3.71
N LEU A 172 14.98 18.89 -4.61
CA LEU A 172 15.71 19.04 -5.87
C LEU A 172 14.91 19.84 -6.89
N TRP A 173 13.60 19.53 -6.98
CA TRP A 173 12.68 20.17 -7.89
C TRP A 173 11.22 19.85 -7.54
N LYS A 174 10.31 20.66 -8.07
CA LYS A 174 8.87 20.38 -8.16
C LYS A 174 8.43 20.62 -9.58
N ILE A 175 7.47 19.82 -10.06
CA ILE A 175 6.85 20.00 -11.38
C ILE A 175 5.33 19.87 -11.29
N PRO A 176 4.56 20.67 -12.04
CA PRO A 176 3.12 20.52 -12.10
C PRO A 176 2.76 19.24 -12.86
N VAL A 177 1.81 18.47 -12.33
CA VAL A 177 1.35 17.21 -12.93
C VAL A 177 -0.15 17.17 -13.14
N GLY A 178 -0.90 18.09 -12.55
CA GLY A 178 -2.34 18.20 -12.70
C GLY A 178 -3.08 18.08 -11.37
N ARG A 179 -4.39 17.91 -11.43
CA ARG A 179 -5.30 18.06 -10.30
C ARG A 179 -5.25 16.86 -9.35
N ALA A 180 -4.99 17.12 -8.07
CA ALA A 180 -5.02 16.17 -6.95
C ALA A 180 -4.23 14.88 -7.23
N PRO A 181 -2.90 14.96 -7.49
CA PRO A 181 -2.06 13.77 -7.60
C PRO A 181 -2.05 13.00 -6.27
N ALA A 182 -2.02 11.67 -6.36
CA ALA A 182 -2.00 10.78 -5.19
C ALA A 182 -0.92 9.70 -5.34
N GLY A 183 -1.29 8.43 -5.45
CA GLY A 183 -0.36 7.31 -5.49
C GLY A 183 0.72 7.44 -6.57
N LEU A 184 1.88 6.88 -6.29
CA LEU A 184 3.05 6.91 -7.15
C LEU A 184 3.55 5.48 -7.42
N TRP A 185 4.08 5.29 -8.60
CA TRP A 185 4.73 4.05 -9.01
C TRP A 185 5.92 4.34 -9.91
N LEU A 186 7.06 3.69 -9.68
CA LEU A 186 8.20 3.72 -10.60
C LEU A 186 8.17 2.48 -11.49
N THR A 187 8.21 2.68 -12.80
CA THR A 187 8.29 1.56 -13.76
C THR A 187 9.65 0.87 -13.67
N PRO A 188 9.79 -0.38 -14.15
CA PRO A 188 11.05 -1.11 -14.08
C PRO A 188 12.26 -0.30 -14.52
N GLY A 189 13.33 -0.36 -13.72
CA GLY A 189 14.56 0.42 -13.94
C GLY A 189 14.40 1.92 -13.70
N ASP A 190 13.37 2.35 -12.97
CA ASP A 190 13.07 3.75 -12.67
C ASP A 190 12.96 4.62 -13.93
N LYS A 191 12.46 4.04 -15.03
CA LYS A 191 12.41 4.73 -16.32
C LYS A 191 11.41 5.89 -16.29
N TYR A 192 10.21 5.63 -15.79
CA TYR A 192 9.14 6.61 -15.65
C TYR A 192 8.55 6.59 -14.25
N LEU A 193 8.09 7.75 -13.80
CA LEU A 193 7.27 7.90 -12.62
C LEU A 193 5.80 8.00 -13.06
N LEU A 194 4.98 7.07 -12.60
CA LEU A 194 3.53 7.07 -12.81
C LEU A 194 2.86 7.72 -11.61
N ILE A 195 1.85 8.55 -11.85
CA ILE A 195 1.11 9.26 -10.80
C ILE A 195 -0.39 9.08 -11.03
N GLY A 196 -1.08 8.52 -10.04
CA GLY A 196 -2.53 8.42 -10.01
C GLY A 196 -3.16 9.80 -9.79
N MET A 197 -4.00 10.24 -10.72
CA MET A 197 -4.64 11.55 -10.65
C MET A 197 -6.04 11.42 -10.06
N THR A 198 -6.15 11.54 -8.72
CA THR A 198 -7.45 11.37 -8.03
C THR A 198 -8.46 12.44 -8.43
N GLY A 199 -8.02 13.59 -8.84
CA GLY A 199 -8.88 14.66 -9.37
C GLY A 199 -9.25 14.52 -10.85
N ALA A 200 -8.88 13.41 -11.52
CA ALA A 200 -9.05 13.20 -12.95
C ALA A 200 -9.34 11.72 -13.27
N ASP A 201 -9.24 11.33 -14.52
CA ASP A 201 -9.51 10.02 -15.08
C ASP A 201 -8.30 9.43 -15.83
N TYR A 202 -7.11 9.72 -15.33
CA TYR A 202 -5.87 9.25 -15.96
C TYR A 202 -4.75 9.04 -14.93
N VAL A 203 -3.73 8.31 -15.36
CA VAL A 203 -2.40 8.24 -14.75
C VAL A 203 -1.46 9.13 -15.58
N ALA A 204 -0.78 10.06 -14.92
CA ALA A 204 0.28 10.86 -15.55
C ALA A 204 1.59 10.05 -15.60
N VAL A 205 2.26 10.05 -16.75
CA VAL A 205 3.56 9.41 -16.97
C VAL A 205 4.62 10.49 -17.06
N ILE A 206 5.57 10.47 -16.13
CA ILE A 206 6.60 11.48 -15.97
C ILE A 206 7.96 10.89 -16.37
N ASP A 207 8.64 11.52 -17.32
CA ASP A 207 10.09 11.41 -17.39
C ASP A 207 10.67 12.33 -16.30
N TRP A 208 10.94 11.75 -15.14
CA TRP A 208 11.36 12.53 -13.98
C TRP A 208 12.79 13.09 -14.09
N ARG A 209 13.62 12.49 -14.96
CA ARG A 209 14.96 13.00 -15.28
C ARG A 209 14.86 14.24 -16.18
N ALA A 210 13.99 14.19 -17.17
CA ALA A 210 13.67 15.33 -18.03
C ALA A 210 12.67 16.32 -17.39
N ARG A 211 12.08 15.96 -16.24
CA ARG A 211 11.13 16.76 -15.46
C ARG A 211 9.91 17.19 -16.28
N LYS A 212 9.31 16.27 -17.01
CA LYS A 212 8.16 16.57 -17.88
C LYS A 212 7.18 15.40 -17.97
N ILE A 213 5.91 15.70 -18.16
CA ILE A 213 4.89 14.73 -18.52
C ILE A 213 5.16 14.31 -19.98
N VAL A 214 5.27 13.01 -20.22
CA VAL A 214 5.51 12.45 -21.56
C VAL A 214 4.29 11.73 -22.12
N LYS A 215 3.36 11.32 -21.25
CA LYS A 215 2.14 10.61 -21.64
C LYS A 215 1.08 10.72 -20.54
N THR A 216 -0.17 10.49 -20.90
CA THR A 216 -1.26 10.16 -19.97
C THR A 216 -1.86 8.81 -20.36
N ILE A 217 -2.20 7.99 -19.37
CA ILE A 217 -2.88 6.71 -19.58
C ILE A 217 -4.29 6.88 -19.03
N HIS A 218 -5.30 6.83 -19.90
CA HIS A 218 -6.69 6.92 -19.47
C HIS A 218 -7.08 5.74 -18.59
N THR A 219 -7.75 6.06 -17.50
CA THR A 219 -8.34 5.10 -16.53
C THR A 219 -9.82 5.45 -16.37
N ASP A 220 -10.43 4.99 -15.29
CA ASP A 220 -11.69 5.56 -14.82
C ASP A 220 -11.41 6.67 -13.79
N LYS A 221 -12.47 7.34 -13.31
CA LYS A 221 -12.38 8.52 -12.45
C LYS A 221 -11.71 8.23 -11.11
N GLY A 222 -10.77 9.08 -10.73
CA GLY A 222 -10.14 9.06 -9.44
C GLY A 222 -9.03 8.02 -9.31
N ALA A 223 -8.15 7.90 -10.31
CA ALA A 223 -6.95 7.05 -10.25
C ALA A 223 -6.15 7.37 -8.98
N HIS A 224 -5.88 6.36 -8.14
CA HIS A 224 -5.37 6.59 -6.79
C HIS A 224 -4.14 5.76 -6.44
N ASN A 225 -4.28 4.51 -5.98
CA ASN A 225 -3.19 3.65 -5.54
C ASN A 225 -2.81 2.61 -6.59
N PHE A 226 -1.56 2.15 -6.52
CA PHE A 226 -0.98 1.15 -7.41
C PHE A 226 -0.70 -0.17 -6.68
N ARG A 227 -0.79 -1.28 -7.40
CA ARG A 227 -0.34 -2.60 -6.96
C ARG A 227 0.16 -3.42 -8.14
N SER A 228 1.41 -3.91 -8.07
CA SER A 228 1.95 -4.81 -9.10
C SER A 228 1.20 -6.15 -9.12
N LEU A 229 0.99 -6.71 -10.30
CA LEU A 229 0.56 -8.10 -10.48
C LEU A 229 1.72 -9.11 -10.36
N VAL A 230 2.93 -8.60 -10.17
CA VAL A 230 4.15 -9.42 -10.01
C VAL A 230 4.33 -10.40 -11.19
N ASP A 231 3.99 -9.96 -12.37
CA ASP A 231 4.20 -10.67 -13.64
C ASP A 231 5.26 -9.97 -14.53
N GLY A 232 5.86 -8.88 -14.03
CA GLY A 232 6.86 -8.08 -14.71
C GLY A 232 6.32 -7.18 -15.83
N GLN A 233 5.00 -7.03 -15.92
CA GLN A 233 4.37 -6.25 -16.98
C GLN A 233 3.17 -5.43 -16.53
N HIS A 234 2.37 -5.93 -15.60
CA HIS A 234 1.10 -5.30 -15.28
C HIS A 234 1.05 -4.75 -13.86
N ILE A 235 0.43 -3.59 -13.74
CA ILE A 235 0.08 -2.96 -12.48
C ILE A 235 -1.41 -2.63 -12.44
N LEU A 236 -1.98 -2.70 -11.25
CA LEU A 236 -3.35 -2.29 -10.95
C LEU A 236 -3.37 -0.84 -10.50
N VAL A 237 -4.42 -0.12 -10.88
CA VAL A 237 -4.69 1.23 -10.40
C VAL A 237 -6.12 1.29 -9.89
N SER A 238 -6.31 1.59 -8.59
CA SER A 238 -7.65 1.79 -8.05
C SER A 238 -8.23 3.12 -8.53
N ASN A 239 -9.45 3.09 -9.06
CA ASN A 239 -10.19 4.28 -9.50
C ASN A 239 -11.27 4.59 -8.45
N ARG A 240 -10.88 5.35 -7.43
CA ARG A 240 -11.66 5.55 -6.20
C ARG A 240 -13.04 6.16 -6.44
N VAL A 241 -13.19 7.01 -7.44
CA VAL A 241 -14.45 7.69 -7.78
C VAL A 241 -15.26 6.91 -8.81
N GLY A 242 -14.60 6.23 -9.75
CA GLY A 242 -15.23 5.41 -10.78
C GLY A 242 -15.67 4.03 -10.27
N ASN A 243 -15.22 3.62 -9.08
CA ASN A 243 -15.51 2.32 -8.48
C ASN A 243 -15.04 1.14 -9.33
N THR A 244 -13.87 1.28 -9.93
CA THR A 244 -13.24 0.28 -10.79
C THR A 244 -11.75 0.14 -10.45
N ILE A 245 -11.08 -0.86 -11.05
CA ILE A 245 -9.63 -0.99 -11.00
C ILE A 245 -9.15 -1.16 -12.44
N SER A 246 -8.28 -0.25 -12.90
CA SER A 246 -7.61 -0.36 -14.19
C SER A 246 -6.43 -1.31 -14.13
N ILE A 247 -6.20 -2.06 -15.21
CA ILE A 247 -5.03 -2.92 -15.41
C ILE A 247 -4.15 -2.23 -16.45
N LEU A 248 -2.97 -1.77 -16.03
CA LEU A 248 -2.05 -1.07 -16.94
C LEU A 248 -0.87 -1.97 -17.29
N ASP A 249 -0.48 -1.95 -18.57
CA ASP A 249 0.82 -2.44 -19.03
C ASP A 249 1.86 -1.34 -18.80
N GLU A 250 2.77 -1.55 -17.84
CA GLU A 250 3.78 -0.55 -17.47
C GLU A 250 4.94 -0.46 -18.46
N ASN A 251 5.12 -1.44 -19.34
CA ASN A 251 6.13 -1.43 -20.39
C ASN A 251 5.66 -0.62 -21.61
N ASN A 252 4.40 -0.81 -22.01
CA ASN A 252 3.79 -0.13 -23.15
C ASN A 252 3.07 1.18 -22.76
N LEU A 253 2.89 1.42 -21.46
CA LEU A 253 2.20 2.57 -20.89
C LEU A 253 0.77 2.69 -21.44
N THR A 254 0.00 1.60 -21.37
CA THR A 254 -1.38 1.53 -21.85
C THR A 254 -2.29 0.88 -20.83
N ASN A 255 -3.57 1.25 -20.85
CA ASN A 255 -4.61 0.53 -20.13
C ASN A 255 -5.06 -0.67 -20.97
N VAL A 256 -4.93 -1.87 -20.42
CA VAL A 256 -5.24 -3.14 -21.11
C VAL A 256 -6.50 -3.82 -20.58
N GLY A 257 -7.10 -3.28 -19.51
CA GLY A 257 -8.31 -3.85 -18.95
C GLY A 257 -8.84 -3.07 -17.75
N THR A 258 -10.09 -3.36 -17.37
CA THR A 258 -10.72 -2.73 -16.21
C THR A 258 -11.58 -3.74 -15.48
N ILE A 259 -11.38 -3.85 -14.16
CA ILE A 259 -12.22 -4.63 -13.26
C ILE A 259 -13.38 -3.75 -12.84
N THR A 260 -14.61 -4.23 -13.05
CA THR A 260 -15.86 -3.50 -12.80
C THR A 260 -16.75 -4.26 -11.81
N GLY A 261 -17.91 -3.67 -11.46
CA GLY A 261 -18.85 -4.30 -10.52
C GLY A 261 -18.37 -4.28 -9.07
N LEU A 262 -17.53 -3.31 -8.72
CA LEU A 262 -16.98 -3.15 -7.38
C LEU A 262 -17.85 -2.26 -6.50
N LEU A 263 -17.63 -2.35 -5.18
CA LEU A 263 -18.22 -1.44 -4.21
C LEU A 263 -17.57 -0.05 -4.28
N PRO A 264 -18.23 1.00 -3.73
CA PRO A 264 -17.74 2.36 -3.78
C PRO A 264 -16.37 2.57 -3.09
N GLY A 265 -15.47 3.25 -3.81
CA GLY A 265 -14.19 3.70 -3.30
C GLY A 265 -13.12 2.61 -3.16
N PRO A 266 -12.81 1.82 -4.22
CA PRO A 266 -11.65 0.94 -4.17
C PRO A 266 -10.39 1.77 -3.88
N ASP A 267 -9.58 1.30 -2.94
CA ASP A 267 -8.47 2.08 -2.38
C ASP A 267 -7.18 1.26 -2.33
N ASP A 268 -6.80 0.76 -1.17
CA ASP A 268 -5.63 -0.10 -1.05
C ASP A 268 -5.93 -1.53 -1.50
N MET A 269 -4.91 -2.13 -2.09
CA MET A 269 -5.01 -3.44 -2.73
C MET A 269 -3.85 -4.33 -2.29
N GLU A 270 -4.12 -5.60 -2.02
CA GLU A 270 -3.09 -6.58 -1.71
C GLU A 270 -3.39 -7.93 -2.36
N LEU A 271 -2.36 -8.59 -2.90
CA LEU A 271 -2.47 -9.90 -3.55
C LEU A 271 -2.10 -11.03 -2.61
N THR A 272 -2.89 -12.10 -2.64
CA THR A 272 -2.50 -13.37 -2.00
C THR A 272 -1.18 -13.90 -2.58
N PRO A 273 -0.42 -14.72 -1.82
CA PRO A 273 0.90 -15.21 -2.25
C PRO A 273 0.87 -15.95 -3.60
N ASP A 274 -0.21 -16.68 -3.86
CA ASP A 274 -0.45 -17.42 -5.10
C ASP A 274 -0.98 -16.52 -6.25
N LYS A 275 -1.18 -15.22 -5.96
CA LYS A 275 -1.76 -14.23 -6.87
C LYS A 275 -3.17 -14.55 -7.36
N ARG A 276 -3.84 -15.49 -6.71
CA ARG A 276 -5.19 -15.94 -7.11
C ARG A 276 -6.26 -14.93 -6.75
N TYR A 277 -6.12 -14.25 -5.61
CA TYR A 277 -7.08 -13.28 -5.13
C TYR A 277 -6.44 -11.92 -4.87
N LEU A 278 -7.15 -10.88 -5.30
CA LEU A 278 -6.87 -9.50 -4.93
C LEU A 278 -7.87 -9.09 -3.85
N TRP A 279 -7.35 -8.65 -2.71
CA TRP A 279 -8.16 -8.07 -1.66
C TRP A 279 -8.10 -6.55 -1.77
N VAL A 280 -9.26 -5.90 -1.68
CA VAL A 280 -9.41 -4.46 -1.92
C VAL A 280 -10.20 -3.84 -0.80
N THR A 281 -9.70 -2.77 -0.20
CA THR A 281 -10.47 -1.95 0.73
C THR A 281 -11.39 -1.02 -0.03
N PHE A 282 -12.65 -0.88 0.42
CA PHE A 282 -13.63 0.03 -0.18
C PHE A 282 -13.87 1.22 0.76
N ARG A 283 -13.08 2.28 0.56
CA ARG A 283 -12.99 3.44 1.45
C ARG A 283 -14.31 4.09 1.80
N PHE A 284 -15.25 4.13 0.87
CA PHE A 284 -16.54 4.80 1.09
C PHE A 284 -17.61 3.86 1.66
N THR A 285 -17.18 2.71 2.14
CA THR A 285 -18.04 1.67 2.72
C THR A 285 -17.51 1.19 4.06
N ARG A 286 -17.91 -0.01 4.46
CA ARG A 286 -17.39 -0.78 5.60
C ARG A 286 -17.00 -2.18 5.14
N TYR A 287 -16.43 -2.31 3.95
CA TYR A 287 -16.15 -3.61 3.38
C TYR A 287 -14.74 -3.70 2.79
N VAL A 288 -14.22 -4.89 2.87
CA VAL A 288 -13.10 -5.39 2.05
C VAL A 288 -13.70 -6.33 1.01
N GLY A 289 -13.28 -6.24 -0.23
CA GLY A 289 -13.67 -7.17 -1.28
C GLY A 289 -12.58 -8.16 -1.61
N VAL A 290 -12.98 -9.34 -2.05
CA VAL A 290 -12.10 -10.37 -2.59
C VAL A 290 -12.43 -10.56 -4.06
N ILE A 291 -11.47 -10.30 -4.93
CA ILE A 291 -11.59 -10.40 -6.38
C ILE A 291 -10.82 -11.63 -6.85
N ASP A 292 -11.46 -12.52 -7.59
CA ASP A 292 -10.82 -13.64 -8.26
C ASP A 292 -10.08 -13.12 -9.50
N MET A 293 -8.76 -13.18 -9.51
CA MET A 293 -7.92 -12.62 -10.58
C MET A 293 -7.97 -13.42 -11.89
N LYS A 294 -8.50 -14.64 -11.87
CA LYS A 294 -8.74 -15.40 -13.10
C LYS A 294 -9.98 -14.93 -13.83
N THR A 295 -11.03 -14.56 -13.09
CA THR A 295 -12.31 -14.12 -13.65
C THR A 295 -12.50 -12.62 -13.62
N LEU A 296 -11.66 -11.89 -12.90
CA LEU A 296 -11.72 -10.45 -12.64
C LEU A 296 -13.06 -10.02 -12.00
N LYS A 297 -13.65 -10.90 -11.17
CA LYS A 297 -14.95 -10.66 -10.53
C LYS A 297 -14.81 -10.58 -9.02
N LEU A 298 -15.55 -9.66 -8.41
CA LEU A 298 -15.77 -9.62 -6.97
C LEU A 298 -16.53 -10.88 -6.55
N VAL A 299 -15.89 -11.74 -5.76
CA VAL A 299 -16.45 -13.05 -5.35
C VAL A 299 -16.90 -13.07 -3.89
N ASN A 300 -16.39 -12.16 -3.06
CA ASN A 300 -16.83 -12.02 -1.68
C ASN A 300 -16.65 -10.59 -1.17
N THR A 301 -17.40 -10.23 -0.12
CA THR A 301 -17.25 -8.98 0.63
C THR A 301 -17.27 -9.27 2.12
N ILE A 302 -16.34 -8.67 2.85
CA ILE A 302 -16.14 -8.89 4.28
C ILE A 302 -16.40 -7.57 4.99
N LYS A 303 -17.37 -7.57 5.93
CA LYS A 303 -17.72 -6.38 6.69
C LYS A 303 -16.64 -6.09 7.74
N VAL A 304 -16.11 -4.86 7.75
CA VAL A 304 -15.10 -4.35 8.68
C VAL A 304 -15.57 -3.02 9.33
N GLY A 305 -14.67 -2.25 9.89
CA GLY A 305 -14.98 -0.92 10.41
C GLY A 305 -15.19 0.12 9.31
N LYS A 306 -15.43 1.37 9.72
CA LYS A 306 -15.70 2.50 8.80
C LYS A 306 -14.44 2.96 8.09
N SER A 307 -14.62 3.29 6.81
CA SER A 307 -13.56 3.86 5.96
C SER A 307 -12.30 2.97 5.97
N PRO A 308 -12.41 1.69 5.54
CA PRO A 308 -11.25 0.81 5.48
C PRO A 308 -10.24 1.38 4.49
N HIS A 309 -8.95 1.34 4.87
CA HIS A 309 -7.83 1.87 4.09
C HIS A 309 -6.72 0.83 3.99
N GLY A 310 -5.59 1.00 4.65
CA GLY A 310 -4.48 0.09 4.57
C GLY A 310 -4.85 -1.38 4.79
N ILE A 311 -4.33 -2.28 3.98
CA ILE A 311 -4.52 -3.73 4.06
C ILE A 311 -3.17 -4.43 3.98
N TYR A 312 -3.00 -5.52 4.74
CA TYR A 312 -1.75 -6.24 4.84
C TYR A 312 -1.94 -7.73 5.06
N PHE A 313 -1.14 -8.53 4.36
CA PHE A 313 -0.91 -9.96 4.58
C PHE A 313 0.55 -10.18 4.93
N TYR A 314 0.84 -11.05 5.88
CA TYR A 314 2.24 -11.36 6.23
C TYR A 314 2.98 -12.02 5.07
N ASN A 315 2.34 -12.96 4.40
CA ASN A 315 2.86 -13.77 3.29
C ASN A 315 2.45 -13.26 1.90
N ARG A 316 2.00 -12.01 1.79
CA ARG A 316 1.54 -11.44 0.52
C ARG A 316 2.51 -11.65 -0.64
N ALA A 317 2.00 -11.60 -1.87
CA ALA A 317 2.84 -11.52 -3.04
C ALA A 317 3.81 -10.32 -2.95
N PRO A 318 5.05 -10.42 -3.47
CA PRO A 318 5.98 -9.30 -3.47
C PRO A 318 5.35 -8.02 -4.01
N LEU A 319 5.86 -6.86 -3.59
CA LEU A 319 5.35 -5.57 -4.09
C LEU A 319 5.92 -5.27 -5.48
N VAL A 320 7.12 -5.76 -5.75
CA VAL A 320 7.86 -5.61 -7.01
C VAL A 320 8.54 -6.92 -7.38
#